data_b671d0d39b1a6ee0785c2d9b160c0cb4
#
_entry.id   b671d0d39b1a6ee0785c2d9b160c0cb4
#
_cell.length_a   1.000
_cell.length_b   1.000
_cell.length_c   1.000
_cell.angle_alpha   90.00
_cell.angle_beta   90.00
_cell.angle_gamma   90.00
#
_symmetry.space_group_name_H-M   'P 1'
#
loop_
_entity.id
_entity.type
_entity.pdbx_description
1 polymer ?
#
loop_
_entity_poly.entity_id
_entity_poly.type
_entity_poly.pdbx_seq_one_letter_code
_entity_poly.pdbx_strand_id
1 'polypeptide(L)'
;MGEVFVREAGLDDVHELVELMEAFYAESSFPLDGQWAANSFAQLLSTPALGCVWLARIGVRAVGYAVLSLRYTMEHAALSGYIDDLYVTPEFRRQQVASRLLQALATQCRRRACVFWYVEVGELNTAALATYRRFGLAPVTDGRLLLSGALRAADT
;
A
#
# COMPACT_ATOMS: atom_id res chain seq x y z
N MET A 1 16.91 16.41 -11.36
CA MET A 1 15.79 15.71 -10.68
C MET A 1 15.93 15.87 -9.19
N GLY A 2 14.86 16.15 -8.50
CA GLY A 2 14.90 16.28 -7.05
C GLY A 2 15.08 14.92 -6.36
N GLU A 3 15.68 14.93 -5.19
CA GLU A 3 15.84 13.75 -4.37
C GLU A 3 14.46 13.26 -3.89
N VAL A 4 14.24 11.93 -3.94
CA VAL A 4 13.02 11.29 -3.42
C VAL A 4 13.18 11.14 -1.90
N PHE A 5 12.28 11.75 -1.16
CA PHE A 5 12.17 11.61 0.28
C PHE A 5 10.96 10.77 0.64
N VAL A 6 11.14 9.77 1.50
CA VAL A 6 10.07 8.87 1.93
C VAL A 6 10.00 8.87 3.46
N ARG A 7 8.80 9.09 3.99
CA ARG A 7 8.54 9.04 5.44
C ARG A 7 7.19 8.41 5.76
N GLU A 8 7.02 7.99 6.98
CA GLU A 8 5.70 7.59 7.47
C GLU A 8 4.76 8.79 7.48
N ALA A 9 3.54 8.58 7.00
CA ALA A 9 2.50 9.60 6.97
C ALA A 9 1.80 9.72 8.33
N GLY A 10 1.29 10.92 8.59
CA GLY A 10 0.47 11.22 9.75
C GLY A 10 -0.89 11.82 9.36
N LEU A 11 -1.70 12.16 10.35
CA LEU A 11 -3.05 12.71 10.13
C LEU A 11 -3.03 14.02 9.32
N ASP A 12 -1.97 14.81 9.41
CA ASP A 12 -1.82 16.05 8.64
C ASP A 12 -1.63 15.80 7.14
N ASP A 13 -1.30 14.58 6.74
CA ASP A 13 -1.08 14.20 5.34
C ASP A 13 -2.34 13.68 4.65
N VAL A 14 -3.45 13.53 5.36
CA VAL A 14 -4.68 12.89 4.82
C VAL A 14 -5.15 13.54 3.53
N HIS A 15 -5.11 14.86 3.42
CA HIS A 15 -5.54 15.58 2.22
C HIS A 15 -4.72 15.14 0.99
N GLU A 16 -3.39 15.12 1.09
CA GLU A 16 -2.52 14.72 -0.01
C GLU A 16 -2.64 13.22 -0.34
N LEU A 17 -2.85 12.38 0.68
CA LEU A 17 -3.09 10.95 0.49
C LEU A 17 -4.39 10.70 -0.28
N VAL A 18 -5.45 11.46 0.02
CA VAL A 18 -6.71 11.39 -0.72
C VAL A 18 -6.53 11.80 -2.19
N GLU A 19 -5.81 12.90 -2.45
CA GLU A 19 -5.51 13.32 -3.83
C GLU A 19 -4.75 12.24 -4.62
N LEU A 20 -3.76 11.62 -4.00
CA LEU A 20 -3.00 10.53 -4.61
C LEU A 20 -3.88 9.27 -4.84
N MET A 21 -4.75 8.93 -3.90
CA MET A 21 -5.65 7.79 -4.03
C MET A 21 -6.72 8.03 -5.10
N GLU A 22 -7.25 9.25 -5.20
CA GLU A 22 -8.17 9.64 -6.28
C GLU A 22 -7.52 9.46 -7.65
N ALA A 23 -6.28 9.92 -7.81
CA ALA A 23 -5.52 9.75 -9.06
C ALA A 23 -5.26 8.26 -9.36
N PHE A 24 -4.93 7.47 -8.35
CA PHE A 24 -4.72 6.04 -8.48
C PHE A 24 -5.98 5.31 -8.97
N TYR A 25 -7.10 5.55 -8.32
CA TYR A 25 -8.37 4.89 -8.65
C TYR A 25 -8.93 5.34 -10.00
N ALA A 26 -8.68 6.60 -10.38
CA ALA A 26 -9.06 7.12 -11.70
C ALA A 26 -8.36 6.37 -12.84
N GLU A 27 -7.11 5.90 -12.65
CA GLU A 27 -6.40 5.11 -13.67
C GLU A 27 -7.09 3.77 -13.97
N SER A 28 -7.79 3.20 -12.99
CA SER A 28 -8.56 1.95 -13.13
C SER A 28 -10.04 2.20 -13.35
N SER A 29 -10.46 3.44 -13.55
CA SER A 29 -11.87 3.86 -13.69
C SER A 29 -12.75 3.44 -12.52
N PHE A 30 -12.18 3.30 -11.32
CA PHE A 30 -12.93 3.05 -10.10
C PHE A 30 -13.42 4.37 -9.51
N PRO A 31 -14.72 4.45 -9.15
CA PRO A 31 -15.22 5.61 -8.42
C PRO A 31 -14.62 5.66 -7.01
N LEU A 32 -14.26 6.85 -6.56
CA LEU A 32 -13.79 7.09 -5.21
C LEU A 32 -14.51 8.27 -4.59
N ASP A 33 -15.11 8.04 -3.43
CA ASP A 33 -15.63 9.11 -2.57
C ASP A 33 -14.48 9.66 -1.73
N GLY A 34 -14.18 10.96 -1.90
CA GLY A 34 -13.07 11.61 -1.19
C GLY A 34 -13.26 11.63 0.33
N GLN A 35 -14.48 11.78 0.82
CA GLN A 35 -14.75 11.74 2.26
C GLN A 35 -14.57 10.33 2.83
N TRP A 36 -15.02 9.32 2.09
CA TRP A 36 -14.77 7.92 2.45
C TRP A 36 -13.26 7.62 2.53
N ALA A 37 -12.51 8.07 1.54
CA ALA A 37 -11.05 7.91 1.51
C ALA A 37 -10.37 8.61 2.68
N ALA A 38 -10.77 9.86 3.00
CA ALA A 38 -10.24 10.61 4.13
C ALA A 38 -10.51 9.90 5.45
N ASN A 39 -11.72 9.40 5.65
CA ASN A 39 -12.09 8.63 6.85
C ASN A 39 -11.28 7.33 6.96
N SER A 40 -11.06 6.65 5.84
CA SER A 40 -10.27 5.42 5.78
C SER A 40 -8.81 5.67 6.19
N PHE A 41 -8.17 6.68 5.62
CA PHE A 41 -6.80 7.06 6.02
C PHE A 41 -6.74 7.50 7.49
N ALA A 42 -7.68 8.32 7.95
CA ALA A 42 -7.71 8.76 9.34
C ALA A 42 -7.84 7.58 10.31
N GLN A 43 -8.68 6.60 9.99
CA GLN A 43 -8.84 5.38 10.80
C GLN A 43 -7.54 4.58 10.86
N LEU A 44 -6.90 4.35 9.72
CA LEU A 44 -5.66 3.59 9.64
C LEU A 44 -4.52 4.30 10.39
N LEU A 45 -4.35 5.61 10.16
CA LEU A 45 -3.31 6.41 10.78
C LEU A 45 -3.48 6.56 12.30
N SER A 46 -4.72 6.49 12.78
CA SER A 46 -5.02 6.54 14.22
C SER A 46 -4.94 5.19 14.91
N THR A 47 -4.77 4.10 14.17
CA THR A 47 -4.79 2.72 14.71
C THR A 47 -3.55 1.94 14.24
N PRO A 48 -2.37 2.18 14.85
CA PRO A 48 -1.12 1.56 14.41
C PRO A 48 -1.14 0.03 14.36
N ALA A 49 -2.04 -0.61 15.11
CA ALA A 49 -2.23 -2.06 15.07
C ALA A 49 -2.77 -2.57 13.72
N LEU A 50 -3.46 -1.71 12.95
CA LEU A 50 -3.98 -2.07 11.63
C LEU A 50 -2.90 -2.01 10.55
N GLY A 51 -1.93 -1.10 10.68
CA GLY A 51 -0.90 -0.90 9.68
C GLY A 51 -0.32 0.50 9.69
N CYS A 52 0.18 0.93 8.55
CA CYS A 52 0.79 2.25 8.37
C CYS A 52 0.70 2.71 6.92
N VAL A 53 0.93 4.00 6.71
CA VAL A 53 1.02 4.62 5.38
C VAL A 53 2.36 5.32 5.24
N TRP A 54 2.98 5.18 4.08
CA TRP A 54 4.23 5.85 3.73
C TRP A 54 4.00 6.80 2.57
N LEU A 55 4.56 8.00 2.66
CA LEU A 55 4.41 9.07 1.70
C LEU A 55 5.75 9.40 1.07
N ALA A 56 5.79 9.46 -0.26
CA ALA A 56 6.96 9.86 -1.04
C ALA A 56 6.79 11.29 -1.56
N ARG A 57 7.84 12.09 -1.44
CA ARG A 57 7.90 13.47 -1.92
C ARG A 57 9.14 13.70 -2.77
N ILE A 58 9.00 14.63 -3.70
CA ILE A 58 10.12 15.27 -4.40
C ILE A 58 9.96 16.77 -4.18
N GLY A 59 10.89 17.37 -3.45
CA GLY A 59 10.71 18.73 -2.94
C GLY A 59 9.47 18.80 -2.04
N VAL A 60 8.59 19.75 -2.33
CA VAL A 60 7.33 19.93 -1.58
C VAL A 60 6.18 19.06 -2.10
N ARG A 61 6.33 18.46 -3.26
CA ARG A 61 5.25 17.72 -3.94
C ARG A 61 5.17 16.28 -3.45
N ALA A 62 3.98 15.84 -3.02
CA ALA A 62 3.67 14.43 -2.82
C ALA A 62 3.55 13.73 -4.18
N VAL A 63 4.29 12.65 -4.38
CA VAL A 63 4.40 11.98 -5.69
C VAL A 63 4.04 10.49 -5.65
N GLY A 64 3.81 9.95 -4.47
CA GLY A 64 3.39 8.57 -4.31
C GLY A 64 3.15 8.20 -2.86
N TYR A 65 2.46 7.08 -2.66
CA TYR A 65 2.21 6.53 -1.32
C TYR A 65 2.16 5.01 -1.36
N ALA A 66 2.29 4.42 -0.19
CA ALA A 66 2.09 3.00 0.01
C ALA A 66 1.34 2.73 1.32
N VAL A 67 0.43 1.78 1.29
CA VAL A 67 -0.33 1.32 2.46
C VAL A 67 0.07 -0.10 2.80
N LEU A 68 0.44 -0.31 4.05
CA LEU A 68 0.70 -1.62 4.63
C LEU A 68 -0.36 -1.91 5.68
N SER A 69 -1.13 -2.96 5.50
CA SER A 69 -1.96 -3.52 6.56
C SER A 69 -1.27 -4.71 7.23
N LEU A 70 -1.62 -4.95 8.49
CA LEU A 70 -1.03 -6.00 9.30
C LEU A 70 -2.05 -7.09 9.58
N ARG A 71 -1.62 -8.34 9.45
CA ARG A 71 -2.44 -9.51 9.72
C ARG A 71 -1.65 -10.53 10.53
N TYR A 72 -2.22 -10.99 11.65
CA TYR A 72 -1.66 -12.15 12.33
C TYR A 72 -2.06 -13.43 11.59
N THR A 73 -1.09 -14.29 11.32
CA THR A 73 -1.33 -15.56 10.64
C THR A 73 -0.96 -16.74 11.53
N MET A 74 -1.89 -17.67 11.71
CA MET A 74 -1.67 -18.87 12.50
C MET A 74 -0.60 -19.78 11.89
N GLU A 75 -0.54 -19.82 10.57
CA GLU A 75 0.44 -20.61 9.82
C GLU A 75 1.89 -20.24 10.18
N HIS A 76 2.14 -18.97 10.45
CA HIS A 76 3.47 -18.48 10.79
C HIS A 76 3.62 -18.12 12.28
N ALA A 77 2.53 -18.18 13.05
CA ALA A 77 2.46 -17.72 14.44
C ALA A 77 3.06 -16.31 14.62
N ALA A 78 2.84 -15.43 13.64
CA ALA A 78 3.43 -14.10 13.57
C ALA A 78 2.59 -13.13 12.74
N LEU A 79 2.96 -11.87 12.78
CA LEU A 79 2.42 -10.86 11.88
C LEU A 79 2.93 -11.07 10.45
N SER A 80 2.08 -10.73 9.50
CA SER A 80 2.40 -10.59 8.08
C SER A 80 1.97 -9.22 7.62
N GLY A 81 2.74 -8.63 6.71
CA GLY A 81 2.40 -7.39 6.04
C GLY A 81 1.59 -7.67 4.77
N TYR A 82 0.60 -6.82 4.49
CA TYR A 82 -0.14 -6.83 3.25
C TYR A 82 -0.03 -5.46 2.60
N ILE A 83 0.54 -5.41 1.40
CA ILE A 83 0.64 -4.17 0.64
C ILE A 83 -0.72 -3.92 -0.01
N ASP A 84 -1.51 -3.04 0.60
CA ASP A 84 -2.85 -2.72 0.13
C ASP A 84 -2.82 -1.80 -1.08
N ASP A 85 -2.03 -0.73 -0.99
CA ASP A 85 -1.84 0.23 -2.07
C ASP A 85 -0.34 0.51 -2.28
N LEU A 86 0.03 0.67 -3.52
CA LEU A 86 1.31 1.24 -3.94
C LEU A 86 1.07 2.07 -5.19
N TYR A 87 1.23 3.37 -5.09
CA TYR A 87 0.98 4.29 -6.18
C TYR A 87 2.10 5.32 -6.33
N VAL A 88 2.43 5.62 -7.57
CA VAL A 88 3.32 6.71 -7.96
C VAL A 88 2.68 7.46 -9.11
N THR A 89 2.63 8.78 -9.01
CA THR A 89 2.09 9.63 -10.07
C THR A 89 2.85 9.41 -11.39
N PRO A 90 2.17 9.39 -12.54
CA PRO A 90 2.77 8.99 -13.82
C PRO A 90 4.08 9.70 -14.14
N GLU A 91 4.17 11.01 -13.88
CA GLU A 91 5.34 11.84 -14.21
C GLU A 91 6.60 11.47 -13.42
N PHE A 92 6.42 10.77 -12.27
CA PHE A 92 7.53 10.39 -11.39
C PHE A 92 7.80 8.88 -11.36
N ARG A 93 7.16 8.13 -12.26
CA ARG A 93 7.45 6.69 -12.44
C ARG A 93 8.83 6.49 -13.05
N ARG A 94 9.42 5.31 -12.82
CA ARG A 94 10.76 4.93 -13.29
C ARG A 94 11.88 5.80 -12.70
N GLN A 95 11.62 6.47 -11.60
CA GLN A 95 12.55 7.29 -10.83
C GLN A 95 12.81 6.72 -9.43
N GLN A 96 12.62 5.41 -9.29
CA GLN A 96 12.84 4.65 -8.05
C GLN A 96 11.88 4.99 -6.89
N VAL A 97 10.83 5.78 -7.09
CA VAL A 97 9.89 6.16 -6.04
C VAL A 97 9.22 4.91 -5.44
N ALA A 98 8.68 4.02 -6.27
CA ALA A 98 8.07 2.77 -5.82
C ALA A 98 9.08 1.88 -5.06
N SER A 99 10.32 1.79 -5.53
CA SER A 99 11.36 1.01 -4.86
C SER A 99 11.70 1.57 -3.48
N ARG A 100 11.75 2.90 -3.33
CA ARG A 100 11.97 3.54 -2.01
C ARG A 100 10.80 3.35 -1.07
N LEU A 101 9.56 3.42 -1.56
CA LEU A 101 8.36 3.09 -0.77
C LEU A 101 8.40 1.63 -0.30
N LEU A 102 8.68 0.69 -1.20
CA LEU A 102 8.78 -0.74 -0.84
C LEU A 102 9.91 -1.01 0.15
N GLN A 103 11.04 -0.33 0.01
CA GLN A 103 12.14 -0.43 0.97
C GLN A 103 11.69 0.04 2.37
N ALA A 104 10.94 1.13 2.44
CA ALA A 104 10.38 1.62 3.70
C ALA A 104 9.38 0.61 4.31
N LEU A 105 8.49 0.05 3.50
CA LEU A 105 7.56 -0.99 3.94
C LEU A 105 8.29 -2.25 4.43
N ALA A 106 9.31 -2.71 3.71
CA ALA A 106 10.11 -3.87 4.12
C ALA A 106 10.79 -3.63 5.47
N THR A 107 11.33 -2.43 5.67
CA THR A 107 11.94 -2.03 6.94
C THR A 107 10.90 -2.00 8.06
N GLN A 108 9.71 -1.47 7.79
CA GLN A 108 8.61 -1.45 8.75
C GLN A 108 8.11 -2.87 9.09
N CYS A 109 7.99 -3.75 8.10
CA CYS A 109 7.66 -5.16 8.35
C CYS A 109 8.66 -5.80 9.32
N ARG A 110 9.96 -5.59 9.11
CA ARG A 110 10.99 -6.12 10.02
C ARG A 110 10.88 -5.55 11.43
N ARG A 111 10.64 -4.25 11.57
CA ARG A 111 10.42 -3.59 12.88
C ARG A 111 9.21 -4.12 13.61
N ARG A 112 8.18 -4.54 12.87
CA ARG A 112 6.95 -5.13 13.39
C ARG A 112 7.04 -6.65 13.58
N ALA A 113 8.23 -7.24 13.35
CA ALA A 113 8.44 -8.68 13.39
C ALA A 113 7.51 -9.46 12.42
N CYS A 114 7.15 -8.86 11.30
CA CYS A 114 6.48 -9.58 10.23
C CYS A 114 7.44 -10.59 9.60
N VAL A 115 6.96 -11.80 9.37
CA VAL A 115 7.76 -12.89 8.78
C VAL A 115 7.47 -13.11 7.29
N PHE A 116 6.32 -12.63 6.84
CA PHE A 116 5.91 -12.62 5.43
C PHE A 116 5.27 -11.29 5.05
N TRP A 117 5.22 -11.01 3.78
CA TRP A 117 4.39 -9.96 3.22
C TRP A 117 3.78 -10.39 1.90
N TYR A 118 2.67 -9.76 1.53
CA TYR A 118 1.83 -10.12 0.40
C TYR A 118 1.41 -8.88 -0.37
N VAL A 119 1.13 -9.06 -1.64
CA VAL A 119 0.51 -8.05 -2.50
C VAL A 119 -0.39 -8.74 -3.52
N GLU A 120 -1.52 -8.14 -3.82
CA GLU A 120 -2.30 -8.47 -5.01
C GLU A 120 -1.89 -7.54 -6.15
N VAL A 121 -1.66 -8.11 -7.32
CA VAL A 121 -1.24 -7.36 -8.50
C VAL A 121 -1.89 -7.96 -9.74
N GLY A 122 -2.36 -7.12 -10.65
CA GLY A 122 -2.88 -7.59 -11.92
C GLY A 122 -1.82 -8.36 -12.71
N GLU A 123 -2.15 -9.53 -13.18
CA GLU A 123 -1.20 -10.42 -13.91
C GLU A 123 -0.62 -9.79 -15.18
N LEU A 124 -1.29 -8.80 -15.75
CA LEU A 124 -0.83 -8.05 -16.92
C LEU A 124 0.01 -6.81 -16.54
N ASN A 125 0.10 -6.47 -15.25
CA ASN A 125 0.91 -5.35 -14.78
C ASN A 125 2.40 -5.76 -14.65
N THR A 126 3.04 -5.92 -15.80
CA THR A 126 4.43 -6.42 -15.88
C THR A 126 5.43 -5.52 -15.17
N ALA A 127 5.22 -4.21 -15.18
CA ALA A 127 6.10 -3.25 -14.50
C ALA A 127 6.05 -3.42 -12.97
N ALA A 128 4.85 -3.54 -12.41
CA ALA A 128 4.66 -3.80 -10.98
C ALA A 128 5.21 -5.17 -10.59
N LEU A 129 4.94 -6.22 -11.36
CA LEU A 129 5.48 -7.56 -11.14
C LEU A 129 7.01 -7.56 -11.10
N ALA A 130 7.65 -6.88 -12.05
CA ALA A 130 9.11 -6.76 -12.09
C ALA A 130 9.65 -6.04 -10.84
N THR A 131 8.95 -5.02 -10.37
CA THR A 131 9.32 -4.28 -9.16
C THR A 131 9.18 -5.18 -7.92
N TYR A 132 8.05 -5.84 -7.74
CA TYR A 132 7.83 -6.73 -6.59
C TYR A 132 8.80 -7.90 -6.53
N ARG A 133 9.14 -8.49 -7.68
CA ARG A 133 10.14 -9.58 -7.76
C ARG A 133 11.50 -9.17 -7.21
N ARG A 134 11.93 -7.93 -7.44
CA ARG A 134 13.19 -7.41 -6.88
C ARG A 134 13.18 -7.34 -5.36
N PHE A 135 12.00 -7.31 -4.75
CA PHE A 135 11.81 -7.35 -3.30
C PHE A 135 11.46 -8.74 -2.76
N GLY A 136 11.61 -9.78 -3.57
CA GLY A 136 11.40 -11.16 -3.16
C GLY A 136 9.94 -11.63 -3.16
N LEU A 137 9.02 -10.82 -3.70
CA LEU A 137 7.63 -11.22 -3.87
C LEU A 137 7.48 -12.01 -5.17
N ALA A 138 6.87 -13.17 -5.08
CA ALA A 138 6.65 -14.08 -6.20
C ALA A 138 5.22 -14.66 -6.14
N PRO A 139 4.67 -15.11 -7.28
CA PRO A 139 3.37 -15.76 -7.29
C PRO A 139 3.30 -16.92 -6.31
N VAL A 140 2.19 -17.01 -5.57
CA VAL A 140 1.90 -18.15 -4.72
C VAL A 140 1.42 -19.32 -5.60
N THR A 141 2.14 -20.44 -5.55
CA THR A 141 1.90 -21.61 -6.41
C THR A 141 1.64 -22.88 -5.60
N ASP A 142 1.03 -22.74 -4.42
CA ASP A 142 0.78 -23.85 -3.49
C ASP A 142 -0.56 -24.56 -3.69
N GLY A 143 -1.27 -24.25 -4.77
CA GLY A 143 -2.57 -24.85 -5.12
C GLY A 143 -3.76 -24.25 -4.35
N ARG A 144 -3.54 -23.25 -3.50
CA ARG A 144 -4.61 -22.54 -2.79
C ARG A 144 -5.15 -21.38 -3.61
N LEU A 145 -6.45 -21.17 -3.52
CA LEU A 145 -7.13 -20.02 -4.13
C LEU A 145 -7.53 -19.03 -3.05
N LEU A 146 -7.39 -17.73 -3.34
CA LEU A 146 -7.99 -16.68 -2.54
C LEU A 146 -9.47 -16.57 -2.94
N LEU A 147 -10.37 -16.74 -1.97
CA LEU A 147 -11.80 -16.51 -2.16
C LEU A 147 -12.22 -15.25 -1.41
N SER A 148 -13.09 -14.46 -2.01
CA SER A 148 -13.62 -13.24 -1.41
C SER A 148 -15.14 -13.18 -1.51
N GLY A 149 -15.77 -12.51 -0.56
CA GLY A 149 -17.21 -12.27 -0.56
C GLY A 149 -17.58 -11.12 0.34
N ALA A 150 -18.60 -10.34 -0.03
CA ALA A 150 -19.09 -9.27 0.80
C ALA A 150 -19.92 -9.82 1.96
N LEU A 151 -19.68 -9.31 3.16
CA LEU A 151 -20.56 -9.51 4.30
C LEU A 151 -21.62 -8.40 4.30
N ARG A 152 -22.89 -8.77 4.18
CA ARG A 152 -23.98 -7.82 4.35
C ARG A 152 -24.08 -7.45 5.82
N ALA A 153 -24.38 -6.18 6.12
CA ALA A 153 -24.80 -5.82 7.46
C ALA A 153 -26.02 -6.68 7.83
N ALA A 154 -26.02 -7.27 9.02
CA ALA A 154 -27.18 -7.99 9.50
C ALA A 154 -28.37 -7.02 9.50
N ASP A 155 -29.46 -7.40 8.86
CA ASP A 155 -30.71 -6.66 8.95
C ASP A 155 -31.14 -6.68 10.44
N THR A 156 -31.01 -5.54 11.09
CA THR A 156 -31.48 -5.32 12.48
C THR A 156 -32.96 -5.01 12.49
#